data_8dba5b4985a89fd100bc4edb5ba18b38
#
_entry.id   8dba5b4985a89fd100bc4edb5ba18b38
#
_cell.length_a   1.000
_cell.length_b   1.000
_cell.length_c   1.000
_cell.angle_alpha   90.00
_cell.angle_beta   90.00
_cell.angle_gamma   90.00
#
_symmetry.space_group_name_H-M   'P 1'
#
loop_
_entity.id
_entity.type
_entity.pdbx_description
1 polymer ?
#
loop_
_entity_poly.entity_id
_entity_poly.type
_entity_poly.pdbx_seq_one_letter_code
_entity_poly.pdbx_strand_id
1 'polypeptide(L)'
;MRILTLDHHNHSQLAGILSEDGWVVACLCAAWCGSCREYFANFTALAQRHPQVQFAWIDIEEQAELVGDLDIDNFPTLLIQRGDIVTFLAPVEMDLRLAERILLAQMSKGVEELQSEAQSSEERRLWQQEGNLLRRLTNS
;
A
#
# COMPACT_ATOMS: atom_id res chain seq x y z
N MET A 1 -0.70 -12.73 11.52
CA MET A 1 0.26 -12.06 10.63
C MET A 1 0.62 -10.69 11.18
N ARG A 2 1.86 -10.30 11.04
CA ARG A 2 2.33 -9.03 11.59
C ARG A 2 2.32 -7.95 10.53
N ILE A 3 2.11 -6.71 10.98
CA ILE A 3 2.37 -5.55 10.13
C ILE A 3 3.88 -5.34 10.07
N LEU A 4 4.39 -5.13 8.86
CA LEU A 4 5.76 -4.76 8.63
C LEU A 4 5.86 -3.23 8.72
N THR A 5 6.50 -2.72 9.76
CA THR A 5 6.78 -1.28 9.81
C THR A 5 8.06 -1.04 9.01
N LEU A 6 7.92 -0.33 7.90
CA LEU A 6 9.02 -0.17 6.96
C LEU A 6 10.14 0.68 7.57
N ASP A 7 11.37 0.17 7.50
CA ASP A 7 12.56 0.87 7.95
C ASP A 7 13.71 0.59 6.97
N HIS A 8 14.92 1.06 7.30
CA HIS A 8 16.05 0.90 6.39
C HIS A 8 16.56 -0.54 6.26
N HIS A 9 16.09 -1.43 7.12
CA HIS A 9 16.59 -2.83 7.17
C HIS A 9 15.64 -3.83 6.49
N ASN A 10 14.41 -3.45 6.17
CA ASN A 10 13.42 -4.41 5.66
C ASN A 10 12.88 -4.08 4.28
N HIS A 11 13.50 -3.15 3.55
CA HIS A 11 13.11 -2.84 2.17
C HIS A 11 13.15 -4.08 1.28
N SER A 12 14.21 -4.89 1.41
CA SER A 12 14.37 -6.09 0.59
C SER A 12 13.31 -7.14 0.89
N GLN A 13 12.84 -7.22 2.13
CA GLN A 13 11.79 -8.15 2.50
C GLN A 13 10.48 -7.80 1.77
N LEU A 14 10.11 -6.54 1.78
CA LEU A 14 8.89 -6.10 1.10
C LEU A 14 9.02 -6.25 -0.41
N ALA A 15 10.19 -5.87 -0.97
CA ALA A 15 10.45 -6.02 -2.39
C ALA A 15 10.39 -7.49 -2.82
N GLY A 16 10.88 -8.40 -1.98
CA GLY A 16 10.84 -9.83 -2.25
C GLY A 16 9.43 -10.36 -2.38
N ILE A 17 8.53 -9.91 -1.49
CA ILE A 17 7.12 -10.31 -1.55
C ILE A 17 6.50 -9.87 -2.87
N LEU A 18 6.74 -8.63 -3.27
CA LEU A 18 6.20 -8.10 -4.52
C LEU A 18 6.83 -8.78 -5.74
N SER A 19 8.12 -9.12 -5.68
CA SER A 19 8.80 -9.82 -6.77
C SER A 19 8.22 -11.20 -7.01
N GLU A 20 7.61 -11.81 -6.00
CA GLU A 20 6.98 -13.12 -6.10
C GLU A 20 5.47 -13.01 -6.39
N ASP A 21 5.04 -11.88 -6.90
CA ASP A 21 3.64 -11.62 -7.25
C ASP A 21 2.71 -11.59 -6.04
N GLY A 22 3.26 -11.25 -4.87
CA GLY A 22 2.48 -11.18 -3.64
C GLY A 22 1.63 -9.93 -3.54
N TRP A 23 0.61 -9.99 -2.67
CA TRP A 23 -0.23 -8.85 -2.34
C TRP A 23 0.35 -8.08 -1.18
N VAL A 24 0.41 -6.76 -1.31
CA VAL A 24 0.84 -5.85 -0.25
C VAL A 24 -0.21 -4.76 -0.09
N VAL A 25 -0.58 -4.50 1.16
CA VAL A 25 -1.41 -3.34 1.53
C VAL A 25 -0.54 -2.43 2.38
N ALA A 26 -0.24 -1.25 1.89
CA ALA A 26 0.57 -0.28 2.60
C ALA A 26 -0.29 0.89 3.08
N CYS A 27 -0.08 1.32 4.31
CA CYS A 27 -0.69 2.52 4.84
C CYS A 27 0.39 3.60 4.91
N LEU A 28 0.17 4.69 4.19
CA LEU A 28 1.08 5.82 4.14
C LEU A 28 0.59 6.86 5.12
N CYS A 29 1.38 7.14 6.13
CA CYS A 29 1.00 7.99 7.24
C CYS A 29 2.16 8.84 7.72
N ALA A 30 1.88 9.76 8.64
CA ALA A 30 2.90 10.55 9.30
C ALA A 30 2.74 10.40 10.81
N ALA A 31 3.86 10.29 11.53
CA ALA A 31 3.83 10.07 12.97
C ALA A 31 3.12 11.20 13.73
N TRP A 32 3.18 12.43 13.22
CA TRP A 32 2.54 13.59 13.86
C TRP A 32 1.03 13.61 13.64
N CYS A 33 0.50 12.81 12.77
CA CYS A 33 -0.92 12.82 12.42
C CYS A 33 -1.74 11.96 13.40
N GLY A 34 -2.68 12.59 14.11
CA GLY A 34 -3.52 11.88 15.08
C GLY A 34 -4.40 10.82 14.44
N SER A 35 -4.93 11.10 13.24
CA SER A 35 -5.74 10.13 12.49
C SER A 35 -4.95 8.88 12.16
N CYS A 36 -3.69 9.03 11.83
CA CYS A 36 -2.82 7.89 11.54
C CYS A 36 -2.63 7.00 12.77
N ARG A 37 -2.40 7.61 13.93
CA ARG A 37 -2.24 6.85 15.17
C ARG A 37 -3.50 6.08 15.53
N GLU A 38 -4.66 6.70 15.33
CA GLU A 38 -5.93 6.01 15.55
C GLU A 38 -6.16 4.89 14.55
N TYR A 39 -5.79 5.12 13.30
CA TYR A 39 -5.99 4.13 12.24
C TYR A 39 -5.11 2.89 12.41
N PHE A 40 -4.01 3.01 13.13
CA PHE A 40 -3.08 1.88 13.30
C PHE A 40 -3.76 0.66 13.91
N ALA A 41 -4.64 0.86 14.90
CA ALA A 41 -5.37 -0.24 15.52
C ALA A 41 -6.30 -0.93 14.51
N ASN A 42 -7.01 -0.14 13.69
CA ASN A 42 -7.87 -0.68 12.65
C ASN A 42 -7.07 -1.42 11.59
N PHE A 43 -5.93 -0.87 11.22
CA PHE A 43 -5.05 -1.47 10.22
C PHE A 43 -4.49 -2.81 10.73
N THR A 44 -4.12 -2.86 12.01
CA THR A 44 -3.66 -4.10 12.64
C THR A 44 -4.76 -5.16 12.64
N ALA A 45 -5.99 -4.77 12.96
CA ALA A 45 -7.13 -5.70 12.95
C ALA A 45 -7.38 -6.25 11.55
N LEU A 46 -7.28 -5.41 10.54
CA LEU A 46 -7.43 -5.83 9.15
C LEU A 46 -6.34 -6.85 8.75
N ALA A 47 -5.11 -6.58 9.16
CA ALA A 47 -3.99 -7.47 8.87
C ALA A 47 -4.20 -8.87 9.47
N GLN A 48 -4.75 -8.94 10.67
CA GLN A 48 -5.02 -10.22 11.35
C GLN A 48 -6.07 -11.04 10.61
N ARG A 49 -6.97 -10.39 9.89
CA ARG A 49 -8.03 -11.04 9.13
C ARG A 49 -7.59 -11.55 7.77
N HIS A 50 -6.43 -11.10 7.29
CA HIS A 50 -5.94 -11.43 5.94
C HIS A 50 -4.47 -11.84 6.00
N PRO A 51 -4.19 -13.04 6.58
CA PRO A 51 -2.79 -13.46 6.77
C PRO A 51 -2.04 -13.76 5.46
N GLN A 52 -2.76 -13.92 4.36
CA GLN A 52 -2.15 -14.17 3.05
C GLN A 52 -1.62 -12.89 2.39
N VAL A 53 -1.94 -11.72 2.96
CA VAL A 53 -1.52 -10.42 2.44
C VAL A 53 -0.50 -9.81 3.39
N GLN A 54 0.57 -9.25 2.85
CA GLN A 54 1.53 -8.51 3.68
C GLN A 54 1.03 -7.08 3.89
N PHE A 55 0.85 -6.70 5.13
CA PHE A 55 0.47 -5.33 5.49
C PHE A 55 1.74 -4.57 5.90
N ALA A 56 1.88 -3.35 5.40
CA ALA A 56 3.05 -2.53 5.67
C ALA A 56 2.62 -1.14 6.16
N TRP A 57 3.30 -0.66 7.20
CA TRP A 57 3.09 0.68 7.73
C TRP A 57 4.27 1.54 7.31
N ILE A 58 4.01 2.61 6.57
CA ILE A 58 5.05 3.46 6.02
C ILE A 58 4.89 4.89 6.52
N ASP A 59 5.86 5.35 7.33
CA ASP A 59 5.91 6.75 7.73
C ASP A 59 6.58 7.55 6.62
N ILE A 60 5.85 8.49 6.03
CA ILE A 60 6.36 9.22 4.86
C ILE A 60 7.52 10.14 5.18
N GLU A 61 7.71 10.50 6.44
CA GLU A 61 8.84 11.34 6.84
C GLU A 61 10.09 10.50 7.09
N GLU A 62 9.96 9.38 7.77
CA GLU A 62 11.09 8.46 7.96
C GLU A 62 11.54 7.82 6.66
N GLN A 63 10.59 7.58 5.75
CA GLN A 63 10.87 6.98 4.45
C GLN A 63 10.83 8.02 3.34
N ALA A 64 11.23 9.24 3.63
CA ALA A 64 11.15 10.35 2.67
C ALA A 64 11.95 10.09 1.40
N GLU A 65 13.06 9.37 1.49
CA GLU A 65 13.86 9.01 0.32
C GLU A 65 13.10 8.06 -0.61
N LEU A 66 12.23 7.24 -0.04
CA LEU A 66 11.45 6.26 -0.79
C LEU A 66 10.16 6.86 -1.35
N VAL A 67 9.40 7.57 -0.53
CA VAL A 67 8.04 8.00 -0.88
C VAL A 67 7.79 9.49 -0.70
N GLY A 68 8.82 10.27 -0.34
CA GLY A 68 8.64 11.68 -0.03
C GLY A 68 8.19 12.54 -1.21
N ASP A 69 8.41 12.08 -2.43
CA ASP A 69 7.97 12.80 -3.64
C ASP A 69 6.55 12.43 -4.07
N LEU A 70 5.91 11.49 -3.37
CA LEU A 70 4.50 11.20 -3.62
C LEU A 70 3.64 12.35 -3.09
N ASP A 71 2.68 12.75 -3.89
CA ASP A 71 1.76 13.84 -3.55
C ASP A 71 0.64 13.29 -2.67
N ILE A 72 0.90 13.25 -1.36
CA ILE A 72 -0.07 12.72 -0.39
C ILE A 72 -0.65 13.86 0.41
N ASP A 73 -1.88 14.22 0.11
CA ASP A 73 -2.55 15.36 0.71
C ASP A 73 -3.34 15.00 1.96
N ASN A 74 -3.80 13.78 2.05
CA ASN A 74 -4.67 13.33 3.15
C ASN A 74 -4.17 12.03 3.76
N PHE A 75 -4.36 11.87 5.05
CA PHE A 75 -3.96 10.68 5.80
C PHE A 75 -5.16 10.08 6.52
N PRO A 76 -5.24 8.76 6.60
CA PRO A 76 -4.30 7.81 6.01
C PRO A 76 -4.55 7.62 4.52
N THR A 77 -3.50 7.33 3.76
CA THR A 77 -3.58 6.93 2.36
C THR A 77 -3.23 5.46 2.25
N LEU A 78 -4.07 4.72 1.54
CA LEU A 78 -3.91 3.28 1.38
C LEU A 78 -3.38 2.99 -0.02
N LEU A 79 -2.37 2.12 -0.08
CA LEU A 79 -1.81 1.64 -1.34
C LEU A 79 -1.94 0.12 -1.36
N ILE A 80 -2.57 -0.41 -2.40
CA ILE A 80 -2.69 -1.86 -2.59
C ILE A 80 -1.96 -2.22 -3.86
N GLN A 81 -1.04 -3.17 -3.76
CA GLN A 81 -0.21 -3.56 -4.90
C GLN A 81 -0.09 -5.08 -4.95
N ARG A 82 -0.21 -5.64 -6.14
CA ARG A 82 0.08 -7.05 -6.39
C ARG A 82 1.24 -7.11 -7.38
N GLY A 83 2.36 -7.70 -6.95
CA GLY A 83 3.52 -7.77 -7.81
C GLY A 83 3.94 -6.38 -8.31
N ASP A 84 3.93 -6.17 -9.60
CA ASP A 84 4.30 -4.90 -10.22
C ASP A 84 3.07 -4.05 -10.63
N ILE A 85 1.91 -4.34 -10.04
CA ILE A 85 0.67 -3.65 -10.39
C ILE A 85 0.10 -2.95 -9.17
N VAL A 86 -0.01 -1.61 -9.21
CA VAL A 86 -0.72 -0.85 -8.18
C VAL A 86 -2.21 -0.90 -8.48
N THR A 87 -2.99 -1.53 -7.61
CA THR A 87 -4.42 -1.74 -7.86
C THR A 87 -5.29 -0.65 -7.21
N PHE A 88 -4.75 0.04 -6.21
CA PHE A 88 -5.47 1.12 -5.53
C PHE A 88 -4.48 2.04 -4.83
N LEU A 89 -4.70 3.35 -4.95
CA LEU A 89 -3.88 4.34 -4.24
C LEU A 89 -4.73 5.59 -4.03
N ALA A 90 -5.23 5.78 -2.81
CA ALA A 90 -6.05 6.94 -2.48
C ALA A 90 -6.20 7.07 -0.96
N PRO A 91 -6.56 8.27 -0.47
CA PRO A 91 -6.94 8.42 0.93
C PRO A 91 -8.16 7.56 1.25
N VAL A 92 -8.21 7.06 2.50
CA VAL A 92 -9.33 6.25 2.96
C VAL A 92 -9.85 6.81 4.27
N GLU A 93 -11.12 6.50 4.55
CA GLU A 93 -11.75 6.87 5.80
C GLU A 93 -11.33 5.91 6.90
N MET A 94 -11.61 6.29 8.14
CA MET A 94 -11.20 5.52 9.31
C MET A 94 -11.92 4.18 9.46
N ASP A 95 -12.99 3.96 8.72
CA ASP A 95 -13.81 2.75 8.83
C ASP A 95 -13.06 1.55 8.24
N LEU A 96 -12.74 0.59 9.10
CA LEU A 96 -12.07 -0.66 8.73
C LEU A 96 -12.83 -1.42 7.64
N ARG A 97 -14.16 -1.40 7.68
CA ARG A 97 -14.99 -2.14 6.72
C ARG A 97 -14.82 -1.64 5.30
N LEU A 98 -14.62 -0.34 5.13
CA LEU A 98 -14.40 0.24 3.81
C LEU A 98 -13.08 -0.25 3.21
N ALA A 99 -12.01 -0.22 3.99
CA ALA A 99 -10.71 -0.71 3.54
C ALA A 99 -10.78 -2.19 3.18
N GLU A 100 -11.50 -2.98 3.97
CA GLU A 100 -11.64 -4.41 3.69
C GLU A 100 -12.41 -4.67 2.39
N ARG A 101 -13.47 -3.91 2.14
CA ARG A 101 -14.22 -4.03 0.88
C ARG A 101 -13.34 -3.71 -0.32
N ILE A 102 -12.53 -2.66 -0.22
CA ILE A 102 -11.63 -2.28 -1.29
C ILE A 102 -10.63 -3.40 -1.56
N LEU A 103 -10.02 -3.93 -0.49
CA LEU A 103 -9.04 -5.02 -0.63
C LEU A 103 -9.66 -6.25 -1.27
N LEU A 104 -10.81 -6.69 -0.77
CA LEU A 104 -11.47 -7.89 -1.30
C LEU A 104 -11.87 -7.70 -2.75
N ALA A 105 -12.33 -6.51 -3.12
CA ALA A 105 -12.67 -6.21 -4.52
C ALA A 105 -11.47 -6.35 -5.43
N GLN A 106 -10.28 -5.89 -4.98
CA GLN A 106 -9.07 -6.04 -5.78
C GLN A 106 -8.64 -7.49 -5.88
N MET A 107 -8.68 -8.22 -4.76
CA MET A 107 -8.23 -9.62 -4.72
C MET A 107 -9.13 -10.56 -5.50
N SER A 108 -10.37 -10.17 -5.78
CA SER A 108 -11.28 -10.99 -6.58
C SER A 108 -10.96 -10.96 -8.07
N LYS A 109 -10.06 -10.08 -8.49
CA LYS A 109 -9.72 -9.89 -9.91
C LYS A 109 -8.48 -10.68 -10.29
N GLY A 110 -8.47 -11.21 -11.51
CA GLY A 110 -7.29 -11.88 -12.04
C GLY A 110 -6.24 -10.88 -12.51
N VAL A 111 -5.03 -11.37 -12.79
CA VAL A 111 -3.91 -10.53 -13.23
C VAL A 111 -4.25 -9.76 -14.50
N GLU A 112 -4.90 -10.40 -15.46
CA GLU A 112 -5.24 -9.74 -16.72
C GLU A 112 -6.20 -8.58 -16.51
N GLU A 113 -7.18 -8.77 -15.63
CA GLU A 113 -8.13 -7.70 -15.30
C GLU A 113 -7.43 -6.54 -14.59
N LEU A 114 -6.54 -6.85 -13.64
CA LEU A 114 -5.79 -5.84 -12.92
C LEU A 114 -4.87 -5.04 -13.86
N GLN A 115 -4.23 -5.71 -14.82
CA GLN A 115 -3.37 -5.04 -15.80
C GLN A 115 -4.19 -4.11 -16.70
N SER A 116 -5.37 -4.56 -17.11
CA SER A 116 -6.26 -3.74 -17.92
C SER A 116 -6.73 -2.52 -17.16
N GLU A 117 -7.11 -2.67 -15.90
CA GLU A 117 -7.55 -1.56 -15.06
C GLU A 117 -6.44 -0.56 -14.79
N ALA A 118 -5.21 -1.04 -14.65
CA ALA A 118 -4.05 -0.17 -14.42
C ALA A 118 -3.85 0.84 -15.55
N GLN A 119 -4.33 0.54 -16.73
CA GLN A 119 -4.21 1.42 -17.89
C GLN A 119 -5.52 2.11 -18.26
N SER A 120 -6.57 1.92 -17.46
CA SER A 120 -7.93 2.35 -17.83
C SER A 120 -8.20 3.85 -17.64
N SER A 121 -7.35 4.55 -16.90
CA SER A 121 -7.51 5.99 -16.68
C SER A 121 -6.15 6.64 -16.49
N GLU A 122 -6.11 7.96 -16.65
CA GLU A 122 -4.88 8.72 -16.41
C GLU A 122 -4.43 8.59 -14.96
N GLU A 123 -5.36 8.65 -14.01
CA GLU A 123 -5.06 8.52 -12.60
C GLU A 123 -4.41 7.15 -12.29
N ARG A 124 -4.99 6.08 -12.83
CA ARG A 124 -4.45 4.74 -12.59
C ARG A 124 -3.08 4.53 -13.24
N ARG A 125 -2.86 5.13 -14.40
CA ARG A 125 -1.54 5.08 -15.03
C ARG A 125 -0.50 5.83 -14.20
N LEU A 126 -0.87 6.94 -13.58
CA LEU A 126 0.01 7.67 -12.67
C LEU A 126 0.34 6.84 -11.44
N TRP A 127 -0.62 6.07 -10.93
CA TRP A 127 -0.35 5.15 -9.82
C TRP A 127 0.79 4.21 -10.16
N GLN A 128 0.81 3.68 -11.39
CA GLN A 128 1.84 2.75 -11.83
C GLN A 128 3.20 3.41 -11.94
N GLN A 129 3.23 4.66 -12.35
CA GLN A 129 4.47 5.40 -12.54
C GLN A 129 5.05 5.92 -11.24
N GLU A 130 4.21 6.45 -10.37
CA GLU A 130 4.65 7.16 -9.17
C GLU A 130 4.51 6.35 -7.88
N GLY A 131 3.49 5.50 -7.81
CA GLY A 131 3.15 4.79 -6.57
C GLY A 131 3.68 3.36 -6.47
N ASN A 132 4.38 2.88 -7.48
CA ASN A 132 4.79 1.48 -7.54
C ASN A 132 5.91 1.18 -6.52
N LEU A 133 5.55 0.49 -5.43
CA LEU A 133 6.48 0.19 -4.35
C LEU A 133 7.62 -0.71 -4.80
N LEU A 134 7.35 -1.69 -5.64
CA LEU A 134 8.39 -2.60 -6.10
C LEU A 134 9.51 -1.83 -6.80
N ARG A 135 9.14 -0.92 -7.69
CA ARG A 135 10.11 -0.10 -8.40
C ARG A 135 10.86 0.84 -7.47
N ARG A 136 10.17 1.46 -6.53
CA ARG A 136 10.79 2.36 -5.57
C ARG A 136 11.77 1.63 -4.66
N LEU A 137 11.40 0.45 -4.19
CA LEU A 137 12.25 -0.34 -3.29
C LEU A 137 13.49 -0.88 -4.00
N THR A 138 13.37 -1.23 -5.28
CA THR A 138 14.48 -1.82 -6.03
C THR A 138 15.40 -0.77 -6.65
N ASN A 139 14.92 0.48 -6.79
CA ASN A 139 15.71 1.57 -7.37
C ASN A 139 16.33 2.47 -6.30
N SER A 140 16.10 2.20 -5.04
CA SER A 140 16.63 3.03 -3.96
C SER A 140 18.05 2.65 -3.55
#